data_1582607d69ea8b0dabdab3092948b89d
#
_entry.id   1582607d69ea8b0dabdab3092948b89d
#
_cell.length_a   1.000
_cell.length_b   1.000
_cell.length_c   1.000
_cell.angle_alpha   90.00
_cell.angle_beta   90.00
_cell.angle_gamma   90.00
#
_symmetry.space_group_name_H-M   'P 1'
#
loop_
_entity.id
_entity.type
_entity.pdbx_description
1 polymer ?
#
loop_
_entity_poly.entity_id
_entity_poly.type
_entity_poly.pdbx_seq_one_letter_code
_entity_poly.pdbx_strand_id
1 'polypeptide(L)'
;ILTLALAAGVMAPVPAYADGITVEETSMDTATEKSFDTDYTVKWDADKVYWNKVTLDQQGILRIHLNEEDPKSLENYDVAVYTAKGEKIWKIMVDCAGAAADNYVGLAKGTYYVSLQSHYQFQPSTTYRFSFEKNNACELEPNEKKNDAVDMKVNTMYTGFMENTYAGEKDNDDFYAITLKKGQSYKFICDADSYSEKTTIVKLLGKTTKTDFFWPSVGAEDFCVSSGDVFIAPYTGTYYAYVNNYYGKQYKYEIGVKKINLKAPTVSVSAGKSSAKVSWSKVNNYRYEVQYATNSKFQGAKKVSVHDQKTSVTIKYLTSKKKYYVRVRSCAKTENDNNKKAYSAWSKVKTVTVK
;
A
#
# COMPACT_ATOMS: atom_id res chain seq x y z
N ILE A 1 18.16 9.67 -10.20
CA ILE A 1 17.95 9.21 -8.82
C ILE A 1 17.23 10.34 -8.14
N LEU A 2 15.89 10.31 -8.15
CA LEU A 2 15.08 11.13 -7.27
C LEU A 2 14.89 10.27 -6.03
N THR A 3 15.75 10.44 -5.06
CA THR A 3 15.51 9.99 -3.70
C THR A 3 14.28 10.77 -3.22
N LEU A 4 13.11 10.11 -3.24
CA LEU A 4 12.02 10.55 -2.39
C LEU A 4 12.53 10.33 -0.97
N ALA A 5 12.88 11.42 -0.28
CA ALA A 5 13.00 11.39 1.15
C ALA A 5 11.60 11.02 1.67
N LEU A 6 11.42 9.77 2.11
CA LEU A 6 10.38 9.45 3.06
C LEU A 6 10.63 10.39 4.24
N ALA A 7 9.78 11.37 4.42
CA ALA A 7 9.58 11.94 5.73
C ALA A 7 8.94 10.82 6.56
N ALA A 8 9.78 9.94 7.11
CA ALA A 8 9.41 9.20 8.29
C ALA A 8 9.07 10.28 9.30
N GLY A 9 7.78 10.49 9.55
CA GLY A 9 7.33 11.24 10.69
C GLY A 9 7.85 10.49 11.89
N VAL A 10 9.04 10.88 12.36
CA VAL A 10 9.56 10.46 13.64
C VAL A 10 8.58 11.04 14.64
N MET A 11 7.63 10.23 15.11
CA MET A 11 6.84 10.60 16.26
C MET A 11 7.84 10.95 17.37
N ALA A 12 7.68 12.11 17.95
CA ALA A 12 8.57 12.58 19.01
C ALA A 12 8.69 11.49 20.10
N PRO A 13 9.86 11.29 20.72
CA PRO A 13 10.00 10.34 21.81
C PRO A 13 8.97 10.67 22.88
N VAL A 14 8.23 9.64 23.33
CA VAL A 14 7.23 9.80 24.39
C VAL A 14 7.97 10.24 25.64
N PRO A 15 7.61 11.36 26.31
CA PRO A 15 8.24 11.77 27.57
C PRO A 15 7.99 10.72 28.66
N ALA A 16 8.86 10.69 29.66
CA ALA A 16 8.70 9.79 30.82
C ALA A 16 7.32 9.96 31.44
N TYR A 17 6.68 8.85 31.79
CA TYR A 17 5.33 8.83 32.34
C TYR A 17 5.33 9.41 33.76
N ALA A 18 4.34 10.26 34.01
CA ALA A 18 3.94 10.64 35.38
C ALA A 18 2.83 9.70 35.86
N ASP A 19 2.53 9.66 37.17
CA ASP A 19 1.35 8.95 37.68
C ASP A 19 0.10 9.45 36.95
N GLY A 20 -0.53 8.54 36.18
CA GLY A 20 -1.67 8.87 35.34
C GLY A 20 -2.97 9.03 36.14
N ILE A 21 -3.98 9.62 35.51
CA ILE A 21 -5.34 9.72 36.08
C ILE A 21 -5.92 8.31 36.18
N THR A 22 -6.31 7.89 37.39
CA THR A 22 -6.90 6.55 37.61
C THR A 22 -8.24 6.42 36.90
N VAL A 23 -8.44 5.32 36.19
CA VAL A 23 -9.66 4.99 35.45
C VAL A 23 -10.40 3.86 36.16
N GLU A 24 -11.69 4.07 36.42
CA GLU A 24 -12.57 3.14 37.13
C GLU A 24 -13.82 2.74 36.33
N GLU A 25 -14.03 3.32 35.17
CA GLU A 25 -15.22 3.08 34.34
C GLU A 25 -15.23 1.68 33.76
N THR A 26 -16.18 0.85 34.21
CA THR A 26 -16.32 -0.57 33.82
C THR A 26 -17.47 -0.84 32.88
N SER A 27 -18.13 0.19 32.35
CA SER A 27 -19.16 0.04 31.32
C SER A 27 -19.05 1.15 30.29
N MET A 28 -19.52 0.89 29.09
CA MET A 28 -19.55 1.87 27.99
C MET A 28 -20.42 3.09 28.36
N ASP A 29 -21.52 2.89 29.10
CA ASP A 29 -22.43 3.97 29.49
C ASP A 29 -21.83 4.93 30.52
N THR A 30 -20.87 4.45 31.32
CA THR A 30 -20.18 5.27 32.32
C THR A 30 -18.86 5.84 31.82
N ALA A 31 -18.42 5.47 30.61
CA ALA A 31 -17.14 5.89 30.05
C ALA A 31 -17.05 7.41 29.90
N THR A 32 -16.02 8.01 30.47
CA THR A 32 -15.76 9.45 30.39
C THR A 32 -14.87 9.79 29.21
N GLU A 33 -15.01 11.01 28.69
CA GLU A 33 -14.17 11.55 27.62
C GLU A 33 -12.71 11.60 28.06
N LYS A 34 -11.80 11.03 27.27
CA LYS A 34 -10.36 11.08 27.52
C LYS A 34 -9.70 12.11 26.63
N SER A 35 -8.82 12.90 27.23
CA SER A 35 -7.99 13.85 26.51
C SER A 35 -6.82 13.14 25.82
N PHE A 36 -6.47 13.58 24.62
CA PHE A 36 -5.28 13.11 23.95
C PHE A 36 -4.00 13.56 24.67
N ASP A 37 -2.95 12.79 24.54
CA ASP A 37 -1.61 13.02 25.08
C ASP A 37 -1.58 13.18 26.62
N THR A 38 -2.55 12.57 27.28
CA THR A 38 -2.68 12.53 28.74
C THR A 38 -2.50 11.08 29.21
N ASP A 39 -1.76 10.91 30.31
CA ASP A 39 -1.56 9.59 30.91
C ASP A 39 -2.73 9.21 31.81
N TYR A 40 -3.22 8.00 31.60
CA TYR A 40 -4.26 7.36 32.38
C TYR A 40 -3.72 6.08 32.98
N THR A 41 -4.13 5.74 34.18
CA THR A 41 -3.73 4.50 34.85
C THR A 41 -4.96 3.66 35.15
N VAL A 42 -4.90 2.40 34.77
CA VAL A 42 -5.89 1.40 35.17
C VAL A 42 -5.28 0.48 36.23
N LYS A 43 -6.01 0.28 37.34
CA LYS A 43 -5.72 -0.76 38.32
C LYS A 43 -6.60 -1.96 37.96
N TRP A 44 -5.96 -3.03 37.56
CA TRP A 44 -6.68 -4.18 37.05
C TRP A 44 -7.48 -4.90 38.16
N ASP A 45 -8.69 -5.27 37.83
CA ASP A 45 -9.51 -6.17 38.62
C ASP A 45 -9.92 -7.32 37.68
N ALA A 46 -9.79 -8.53 38.15
CA ALA A 46 -10.11 -9.73 37.37
C ALA A 46 -11.52 -9.60 36.76
N ASP A 47 -11.64 -10.04 35.52
CA ASP A 47 -12.90 -10.08 34.78
C ASP A 47 -13.54 -8.72 34.46
N LYS A 48 -12.88 -7.59 34.76
CA LYS A 48 -13.39 -6.28 34.41
C LYS A 48 -12.84 -5.78 33.08
N VAL A 49 -13.71 -5.13 32.34
CA VAL A 49 -13.37 -4.38 31.12
C VAL A 49 -13.46 -2.90 31.45
N TYR A 50 -12.38 -2.16 31.19
CA TYR A 50 -12.32 -0.72 31.43
C TYR A 50 -12.62 0.04 30.15
N TRP A 51 -13.50 1.05 30.24
CA TRP A 51 -14.02 1.76 29.10
C TRP A 51 -13.58 3.21 29.06
N ASN A 52 -13.21 3.65 27.92
CA ASN A 52 -12.78 5.00 27.63
C ASN A 52 -13.56 5.56 26.46
N LYS A 53 -13.92 6.82 26.52
CA LYS A 53 -14.54 7.52 25.41
C LYS A 53 -13.55 8.46 24.76
N VAL A 54 -13.47 8.49 23.43
CA VAL A 54 -12.65 9.42 22.65
C VAL A 54 -13.46 10.02 21.50
N THR A 55 -13.28 11.31 21.23
CA THR A 55 -13.99 11.98 20.15
C THR A 55 -13.02 12.59 19.16
N LEU A 56 -13.15 12.20 17.90
CA LEU A 56 -12.33 12.67 16.79
C LEU A 56 -13.10 13.76 16.02
N ASP A 57 -12.51 14.94 15.92
CA ASP A 57 -13.08 16.08 15.18
C ASP A 57 -12.95 15.94 13.66
N GLN A 58 -12.11 15.01 13.21
CA GLN A 58 -11.88 14.66 11.81
C GLN A 58 -11.34 13.22 11.67
N GLN A 59 -11.18 12.76 10.44
CA GLN A 59 -10.53 11.48 10.12
C GLN A 59 -9.05 11.49 10.52
N GLY A 60 -8.55 10.35 11.00
CA GLY A 60 -7.14 10.18 11.31
C GLY A 60 -6.82 8.86 11.99
N ILE A 61 -5.64 8.79 12.55
CA ILE A 61 -5.08 7.62 13.20
C ILE A 61 -5.12 7.84 14.72
N LEU A 62 -5.85 6.97 15.42
CA LEU A 62 -5.80 6.86 16.87
C LEU A 62 -4.65 5.93 17.24
N ARG A 63 -3.71 6.42 18.05
CA ARG A 63 -2.67 5.63 18.69
C ARG A 63 -3.09 5.32 20.11
N ILE A 64 -3.03 4.04 20.48
CA ILE A 64 -3.27 3.54 21.83
C ILE A 64 -1.94 3.00 22.33
N HIS A 65 -1.31 3.75 23.21
CA HIS A 65 -0.04 3.41 23.82
C HIS A 65 -0.28 2.79 25.17
N LEU A 66 0.25 1.59 25.41
CA LEU A 66 0.22 0.88 26.68
C LEU A 66 1.63 0.79 27.20
N ASN A 67 1.85 1.20 28.45
CA ASN A 67 3.12 1.09 29.14
C ASN A 67 2.95 0.21 30.36
N GLU A 68 3.71 -0.86 30.40
CA GLU A 68 3.73 -1.76 31.53
C GLU A 68 4.80 -1.36 32.52
N GLU A 69 4.43 -1.25 33.80
CA GLU A 69 5.35 -0.85 34.88
C GLU A 69 6.23 -2.01 35.36
N ASP A 70 5.82 -3.28 35.17
CA ASP A 70 6.62 -4.44 35.52
C ASP A 70 7.22 -5.15 34.31
N PRO A 71 8.54 -4.98 34.05
CA PRO A 71 9.21 -5.62 32.92
C PRO A 71 9.32 -7.16 33.03
N LYS A 72 8.80 -7.78 34.07
CA LYS A 72 8.79 -9.23 34.24
C LYS A 72 7.45 -9.87 33.98
N SER A 73 6.41 -9.07 33.74
CA SER A 73 5.11 -9.62 33.46
C SER A 73 5.03 -10.06 32.00
N LEU A 74 4.46 -11.22 31.75
CA LEU A 74 4.18 -11.79 30.43
C LEU A 74 2.70 -11.55 30.13
N GLU A 75 2.31 -10.30 29.81
CA GLU A 75 0.92 -9.96 29.89
C GLU A 75 0.32 -9.60 28.54
N ASN A 76 -0.87 -10.15 28.35
CA ASN A 76 -1.69 -9.89 27.19
C ASN A 76 -2.91 -9.05 27.58
N TYR A 77 -3.16 -7.99 26.84
CA TYR A 77 -4.33 -7.14 26.97
C TYR A 77 -5.18 -7.23 25.72
N ASP A 78 -6.48 -7.34 25.91
CA ASP A 78 -7.44 -7.08 24.84
C ASP A 78 -7.69 -5.58 24.76
N VAL A 79 -7.48 -5.01 23.60
CA VAL A 79 -7.85 -3.63 23.26
C VAL A 79 -8.84 -3.68 22.11
N ALA A 80 -10.01 -3.06 22.29
CA ALA A 80 -10.99 -3.01 21.22
C ALA A 80 -11.62 -1.64 21.08
N VAL A 81 -12.01 -1.27 19.86
CA VAL A 81 -12.66 -0.01 19.52
C VAL A 81 -14.08 -0.28 19.07
N TYR A 82 -14.99 0.53 19.59
CA TYR A 82 -16.42 0.44 19.32
C TYR A 82 -16.97 1.78 18.82
N THR A 83 -17.97 1.72 17.96
CA THR A 83 -18.74 2.91 17.57
C THR A 83 -19.60 3.41 18.74
N ALA A 84 -20.15 4.63 18.61
CA ALA A 84 -21.12 5.17 19.58
C ALA A 84 -22.40 4.32 19.72
N LYS A 85 -22.64 3.37 18.82
CA LYS A 85 -23.77 2.43 18.88
C LYS A 85 -23.42 1.11 19.56
N GLY A 86 -22.17 0.93 20.03
CA GLY A 86 -21.69 -0.30 20.65
C GLY A 86 -21.28 -1.39 19.66
N GLU A 87 -21.13 -1.07 18.36
CA GLU A 87 -20.62 -2.00 17.37
C GLU A 87 -19.11 -2.04 17.45
N LYS A 88 -18.52 -3.22 17.68
CA LYS A 88 -17.08 -3.42 17.69
C LYS A 88 -16.56 -3.35 16.25
N ILE A 89 -15.63 -2.45 15.99
CA ILE A 89 -15.09 -2.20 14.66
C ILE A 89 -13.60 -2.59 14.55
N TRP A 90 -12.91 -2.77 15.68
CA TRP A 90 -11.52 -3.15 15.71
C TRP A 90 -11.16 -3.83 17.03
N LYS A 91 -10.25 -4.79 17.02
CA LYS A 91 -9.73 -5.45 18.21
C LYS A 91 -8.32 -5.98 17.99
N ILE A 92 -7.47 -5.85 18.97
CA ILE A 92 -6.15 -6.46 19.02
C ILE A 92 -5.87 -7.08 20.38
N MET A 93 -5.11 -8.17 20.39
CA MET A 93 -4.46 -8.66 21.62
C MET A 93 -3.04 -8.14 21.65
N VAL A 94 -2.76 -7.29 22.63
CA VAL A 94 -1.46 -6.66 22.82
C VAL A 94 -0.61 -7.53 23.71
N ASP A 95 0.56 -7.96 23.21
CA ASP A 95 1.59 -8.63 24.00
C ASP A 95 2.61 -7.58 24.45
N CYS A 96 2.51 -7.17 25.69
CA CYS A 96 3.39 -6.15 26.26
C CYS A 96 4.70 -6.73 26.83
N ALA A 97 4.84 -8.04 27.03
CA ALA A 97 6.04 -8.77 27.49
C ALA A 97 7.18 -7.90 28.06
N GLY A 98 6.87 -7.04 29.02
CA GLY A 98 7.84 -6.13 29.67
C GLY A 98 8.29 -4.93 28.84
N ALA A 99 7.53 -4.53 27.81
CA ALA A 99 7.81 -3.38 26.96
C ALA A 99 6.54 -2.57 26.66
N ALA A 100 6.72 -1.28 26.42
CA ALA A 100 5.63 -0.44 25.91
C ALA A 100 5.16 -0.91 24.54
N ALA A 101 3.85 -0.92 24.30
CA ALA A 101 3.24 -1.29 23.04
C ALA A 101 2.43 -0.13 22.44
N ASP A 102 2.69 0.15 21.18
CA ASP A 102 1.93 1.09 20.37
C ASP A 102 1.00 0.34 19.44
N ASN A 103 -0.28 0.70 19.48
CA ASN A 103 -1.31 0.16 18.62
C ASN A 103 -1.98 1.29 17.86
N TYR A 104 -2.30 1.06 16.60
CA TYR A 104 -2.79 2.09 15.70
C TYR A 104 -4.07 1.62 15.03
N VAL A 105 -5.04 2.51 14.91
CA VAL A 105 -6.29 2.26 14.19
C VAL A 105 -6.71 3.50 13.43
N GLY A 106 -7.04 3.33 12.15
CA GLY A 106 -7.57 4.41 11.31
C GLY A 106 -9.07 4.58 11.54
N LEU A 107 -9.51 5.80 11.85
CA LEU A 107 -10.89 6.08 12.21
C LEU A 107 -11.44 7.32 11.48
N ALA A 108 -12.70 7.26 11.09
CA ALA A 108 -13.43 8.43 10.61
C ALA A 108 -13.68 9.45 11.75
N LYS A 109 -14.11 10.66 11.40
CA LYS A 109 -14.64 11.61 12.37
C LYS A 109 -15.80 10.98 13.13
N GLY A 110 -15.77 11.00 14.46
CA GLY A 110 -16.83 10.43 15.30
C GLY A 110 -16.47 10.29 16.76
N THR A 111 -17.39 9.76 17.53
CA THR A 111 -17.17 9.36 18.91
C THR A 111 -17.04 7.85 18.98
N TYR A 112 -15.99 7.40 19.67
CA TYR A 112 -15.64 6.01 19.83
C TYR A 112 -15.44 5.64 21.30
N TYR A 113 -15.57 4.35 21.58
CA TYR A 113 -15.29 3.80 22.89
C TYR A 113 -14.17 2.77 22.78
N VAL A 114 -13.19 2.89 23.64
CA VAL A 114 -12.02 1.99 23.69
C VAL A 114 -12.12 1.16 24.96
N SER A 115 -12.20 -0.15 24.80
CA SER A 115 -12.17 -1.08 25.92
C SER A 115 -10.75 -1.63 26.11
N LEU A 116 -10.36 -1.76 27.38
CA LEU A 116 -9.12 -2.40 27.83
C LEU A 116 -9.47 -3.52 28.80
N GLN A 117 -8.90 -4.71 28.58
CA GLN A 117 -9.11 -5.88 29.44
C GLN A 117 -7.80 -6.65 29.60
N SER A 118 -7.43 -6.97 30.83
CA SER A 118 -6.31 -7.87 31.10
C SER A 118 -6.76 -9.33 31.08
N HIS A 119 -5.89 -10.22 30.59
CA HIS A 119 -6.10 -11.67 30.64
C HIS A 119 -5.62 -12.31 31.94
N TYR A 120 -5.00 -11.55 32.83
CA TYR A 120 -4.40 -12.08 34.07
C TYR A 120 -5.00 -11.42 35.33
N GLN A 121 -5.07 -12.22 36.41
CA GLN A 121 -5.77 -11.84 37.66
C GLN A 121 -4.93 -10.99 38.64
N PHE A 122 -3.63 -10.87 38.45
CA PHE A 122 -2.72 -10.25 39.43
C PHE A 122 -1.86 -9.17 38.78
N GLN A 123 -2.50 -8.10 38.34
CA GLN A 123 -1.82 -7.01 37.73
C GLN A 123 -1.72 -5.81 38.67
N PRO A 124 -0.55 -5.15 38.78
CA PRO A 124 -0.45 -3.95 39.60
C PRO A 124 -1.20 -2.78 39.00
N SER A 125 -0.79 -2.31 37.88
CA SER A 125 -1.41 -1.22 37.12
C SER A 125 -0.75 -1.07 35.78
N THR A 126 -1.49 -0.54 34.80
CA THR A 126 -0.95 -0.21 33.49
C THR A 126 -1.26 1.24 33.19
N THR A 127 -0.23 1.98 32.80
CA THR A 127 -0.40 3.34 32.29
C THR A 127 -0.56 3.31 30.79
N TYR A 128 -1.54 4.05 30.29
CA TYR A 128 -1.81 4.14 28.87
C TYR A 128 -2.10 5.57 28.44
N ARG A 129 -2.00 5.82 27.14
CA ARG A 129 -2.22 7.14 26.53
C ARG A 129 -2.90 6.99 25.18
N PHE A 130 -3.84 7.87 24.89
CA PHE A 130 -4.37 8.06 23.56
C PHE A 130 -3.68 9.26 22.90
N SER A 131 -3.22 9.07 21.66
CA SER A 131 -2.74 10.18 20.81
C SER A 131 -3.47 10.13 19.49
N PHE A 132 -3.66 11.27 18.85
CA PHE A 132 -4.39 11.36 17.60
C PHE A 132 -3.59 12.12 16.54
N GLU A 133 -3.40 11.48 15.39
CA GLU A 133 -2.80 12.08 14.21
C GLU A 133 -3.86 12.30 13.12
N LYS A 134 -4.04 13.57 12.71
CA LYS A 134 -4.92 13.91 11.59
C LYS A 134 -4.37 13.36 10.29
N ASN A 135 -5.11 12.48 9.64
CA ASN A 135 -4.70 11.87 8.37
C ASN A 135 -5.93 11.60 7.49
N ASN A 136 -6.05 12.32 6.38
CA ASN A 136 -7.14 12.14 5.42
C ASN A 136 -6.86 11.03 4.39
N ALA A 137 -5.72 10.36 4.49
CA ALA A 137 -5.30 9.26 3.64
C ALA A 137 -4.76 8.12 4.51
N CYS A 138 -5.60 7.59 5.38
CA CYS A 138 -5.37 6.39 6.15
C CYS A 138 -6.49 5.38 5.90
N GLU A 139 -6.28 4.14 6.33
CA GLU A 139 -7.36 3.18 6.44
C GLU A 139 -8.47 3.69 7.36
N LEU A 140 -9.62 3.07 7.25
CA LEU A 140 -10.77 3.36 8.11
C LEU A 140 -11.42 2.05 8.49
N GLU A 141 -11.43 1.74 9.76
CA GLU A 141 -12.07 0.56 10.27
C GLU A 141 -13.62 0.69 10.39
N PRO A 142 -14.34 -0.40 10.07
CA PRO A 142 -13.88 -1.71 9.57
C PRO A 142 -13.63 -1.71 8.05
N ASN A 143 -12.63 -2.47 7.55
CA ASN A 143 -12.30 -2.54 6.12
C ASN A 143 -11.97 -3.97 5.61
N GLU A 144 -12.35 -5.01 6.36
CA GLU A 144 -12.01 -6.43 6.07
C GLU A 144 -12.76 -7.03 4.89
N LYS A 145 -13.66 -6.28 4.27
CA LYS A 145 -14.47 -6.73 3.15
C LYS A 145 -14.52 -5.71 2.03
N LYS A 146 -14.71 -6.21 0.79
CA LYS A 146 -14.89 -5.32 -0.37
C LYS A 146 -16.01 -4.30 -0.23
N ASN A 147 -17.06 -4.62 0.54
CA ASN A 147 -18.18 -3.70 0.75
C ASN A 147 -17.83 -2.58 1.73
N ASP A 148 -16.86 -2.80 2.58
CA ASP A 148 -16.40 -1.88 3.62
C ASP A 148 -15.07 -1.22 3.22
N ALA A 149 -14.60 -1.48 1.98
CA ALA A 149 -13.33 -1.02 1.45
C ALA A 149 -13.17 0.51 1.50
N VAL A 150 -12.02 0.97 1.93
CA VAL A 150 -11.67 2.40 2.00
C VAL A 150 -11.53 2.99 0.59
N ASP A 151 -12.22 4.09 0.32
CA ASP A 151 -12.14 4.78 -0.96
C ASP A 151 -10.79 5.47 -1.16
N MET A 152 -9.98 4.97 -2.11
CA MET A 152 -8.69 5.54 -2.48
C MET A 152 -8.77 6.46 -3.71
N LYS A 153 -7.92 7.48 -3.70
CA LYS A 153 -7.70 8.38 -4.84
C LYS A 153 -6.41 8.02 -5.57
N VAL A 154 -6.47 8.04 -6.92
CA VAL A 154 -5.27 7.89 -7.76
C VAL A 154 -4.24 8.97 -7.41
N ASN A 155 -2.96 8.60 -7.31
CA ASN A 155 -1.81 9.42 -6.93
C ASN A 155 -1.74 9.83 -5.44
N THR A 156 -2.56 9.24 -4.59
CA THR A 156 -2.47 9.39 -3.13
C THR A 156 -1.94 8.07 -2.54
N MET A 157 -1.06 8.15 -1.56
CA MET A 157 -0.66 7.03 -0.73
C MET A 157 -1.49 7.06 0.54
N TYR A 158 -1.93 5.90 0.99
CA TYR A 158 -2.73 5.70 2.20
C TYR A 158 -1.92 4.92 3.21
N THR A 159 -1.97 5.34 4.46
CA THR A 159 -1.38 4.62 5.58
C THR A 159 -2.35 3.56 6.06
N GLY A 160 -1.88 2.33 6.23
CA GLY A 160 -2.61 1.24 6.85
C GLY A 160 -1.78 0.53 7.91
N PHE A 161 -2.45 -0.28 8.73
CA PHE A 161 -1.85 -1.04 9.82
C PHE A 161 -2.39 -2.45 9.77
N MET A 162 -1.51 -3.43 9.58
CA MET A 162 -1.87 -4.84 9.70
C MET A 162 -1.79 -5.29 11.15
N GLU A 163 -2.77 -6.04 11.57
CA GLU A 163 -2.91 -6.46 12.95
C GLU A 163 -2.17 -7.75 13.29
N ASN A 164 -2.02 -8.01 14.59
CA ASN A 164 -1.37 -9.21 15.07
C ASN A 164 -2.34 -10.40 15.04
N THR A 165 -2.01 -11.45 14.29
CA THR A 165 -2.87 -12.61 14.03
C THR A 165 -2.81 -13.70 15.09
N TYR A 166 -2.07 -13.52 16.20
CA TYR A 166 -1.85 -14.56 17.20
C TYR A 166 -3.11 -15.03 17.93
N ALA A 167 -4.19 -14.27 17.92
CA ALA A 167 -5.35 -14.53 18.75
C ALA A 167 -6.53 -15.24 18.04
N GLY A 168 -6.37 -15.69 16.80
CA GLY A 168 -7.45 -16.39 16.07
C GLY A 168 -8.67 -15.53 15.73
N GLU A 169 -8.62 -14.23 15.91
CA GLU A 169 -9.61 -13.28 15.43
C GLU A 169 -9.29 -12.89 13.98
N LYS A 170 -10.34 -12.72 13.15
CA LYS A 170 -10.24 -12.70 11.68
C LYS A 170 -9.99 -11.31 11.11
N ASP A 171 -9.16 -10.51 11.72
CA ASP A 171 -8.90 -9.16 11.25
C ASP A 171 -7.52 -9.06 10.56
N ASN A 172 -7.45 -9.72 9.40
CA ASN A 172 -6.20 -9.88 8.66
C ASN A 172 -6.30 -9.37 7.22
N ASP A 173 -7.42 -8.79 6.84
CA ASP A 173 -7.73 -8.43 5.48
C ASP A 173 -8.06 -6.93 5.39
N ASP A 174 -7.27 -6.15 4.68
CA ASP A 174 -7.61 -4.76 4.36
C ASP A 174 -8.01 -4.61 2.90
N PHE A 175 -9.14 -3.97 2.68
CA PHE A 175 -9.60 -3.62 1.35
C PHE A 175 -9.65 -2.11 1.12
N TYR A 176 -9.15 -1.71 -0.04
CA TYR A 176 -9.24 -0.35 -0.56
C TYR A 176 -9.87 -0.38 -1.95
N ALA A 177 -10.85 0.47 -2.18
CA ALA A 177 -11.51 0.61 -3.47
C ALA A 177 -10.93 1.78 -4.26
N ILE A 178 -10.64 1.59 -5.55
CA ILE A 178 -10.12 2.65 -6.41
C ILE A 178 -10.74 2.57 -7.81
N THR A 179 -11.18 3.71 -8.32
CA THR A 179 -11.71 3.80 -9.69
C THR A 179 -10.59 4.11 -10.69
N LEU A 180 -10.39 3.21 -11.65
CA LEU A 180 -9.41 3.34 -12.72
C LEU A 180 -10.07 3.46 -14.08
N LYS A 181 -9.35 4.07 -15.06
CA LYS A 181 -9.84 4.27 -16.43
C LYS A 181 -9.20 3.29 -17.39
N LYS A 182 -10.01 2.60 -18.21
CA LYS A 182 -9.57 1.67 -19.26
C LYS A 182 -8.48 2.28 -20.15
N GLY A 183 -7.43 1.50 -20.42
CA GLY A 183 -6.33 1.88 -21.29
C GLY A 183 -5.31 2.84 -20.68
N GLN A 184 -5.57 3.36 -19.46
CA GLN A 184 -4.60 4.19 -18.73
C GLN A 184 -3.58 3.29 -18.02
N SER A 185 -2.31 3.72 -18.03
CA SER A 185 -1.22 3.03 -17.29
C SER A 185 -1.13 3.51 -15.86
N TYR A 186 -0.94 2.55 -14.96
CA TYR A 186 -0.78 2.78 -13.52
C TYR A 186 0.36 1.94 -12.96
N LYS A 187 0.88 2.34 -11.81
CA LYS A 187 1.74 1.53 -10.95
C LYS A 187 1.02 1.30 -9.63
N PHE A 188 0.88 0.05 -9.24
CA PHE A 188 0.44 -0.34 -7.91
C PHE A 188 1.65 -0.35 -6.98
N ILE A 189 1.51 0.21 -5.78
CA ILE A 189 2.57 0.36 -4.80
C ILE A 189 1.99 -0.04 -3.45
N CYS A 190 2.67 -0.93 -2.75
CA CYS A 190 2.56 -1.11 -1.32
C CYS A 190 3.98 -1.21 -0.78
N ASP A 191 4.28 -0.38 0.18
CA ASP A 191 5.56 -0.33 0.88
C ASP A 191 5.27 -0.65 2.34
N ALA A 192 5.79 -1.78 2.81
CA ALA A 192 5.61 -2.25 4.17
C ALA A 192 6.98 -2.37 4.83
N ASP A 193 7.03 -2.20 6.14
CA ASP A 193 8.27 -2.38 6.90
C ASP A 193 8.89 -3.76 6.63
N SER A 194 10.21 -3.81 6.47
CA SER A 194 11.01 -4.92 5.93
C SER A 194 10.82 -6.28 6.62
N TYR A 195 10.21 -6.33 7.79
CA TYR A 195 9.96 -7.57 8.55
C TYR A 195 8.76 -8.36 8.04
N SER A 196 7.84 -7.74 7.32
CA SER A 196 6.53 -8.28 6.96
C SER A 196 6.44 -8.81 5.52
N GLU A 197 7.45 -8.58 4.67
CA GLU A 197 7.39 -8.92 3.24
C GLU A 197 7.20 -10.41 2.93
N LYS A 198 7.51 -11.30 3.87
CA LYS A 198 7.44 -12.76 3.65
C LYS A 198 6.07 -13.38 3.94
N THR A 199 5.24 -12.70 4.70
CA THR A 199 3.93 -13.22 5.15
C THR A 199 2.76 -12.40 4.64
N THR A 200 3.04 -11.25 4.01
CA THR A 200 2.00 -10.34 3.54
C THR A 200 1.65 -10.58 2.08
N ILE A 201 0.38 -10.79 1.81
CA ILE A 201 -0.16 -10.84 0.44
C ILE A 201 -0.65 -9.44 0.09
N VAL A 202 -0.08 -8.84 -0.95
CA VAL A 202 -0.51 -7.54 -1.46
C VAL A 202 -0.86 -7.65 -2.93
N LYS A 203 -2.14 -7.42 -3.26
CA LYS A 203 -2.66 -7.54 -4.62
C LYS A 203 -3.59 -6.38 -4.97
N LEU A 204 -3.59 -5.97 -6.22
CA LEU A 204 -4.66 -5.17 -6.79
C LEU A 204 -5.54 -6.07 -7.66
N LEU A 205 -6.79 -6.18 -7.29
CA LEU A 205 -7.77 -7.13 -7.82
C LEU A 205 -8.78 -6.45 -8.73
N GLY A 206 -9.25 -7.17 -9.74
CA GLY A 206 -10.42 -6.79 -10.52
C GLY A 206 -11.73 -7.01 -9.76
N LYS A 207 -12.83 -6.52 -10.34
CA LYS A 207 -14.18 -6.58 -9.74
C LYS A 207 -14.67 -8.01 -9.47
N THR A 208 -14.27 -8.96 -10.30
CA THR A 208 -14.71 -10.37 -10.25
C THR A 208 -13.73 -11.29 -9.54
N THR A 209 -12.52 -10.80 -9.26
CA THR A 209 -11.51 -11.58 -8.56
C THR A 209 -11.97 -11.88 -7.14
N LYS A 210 -11.98 -13.17 -6.78
CA LYS A 210 -12.30 -13.63 -5.43
C LYS A 210 -11.03 -13.70 -4.59
N THR A 211 -11.19 -13.52 -3.31
CA THR A 211 -10.14 -13.78 -2.32
C THR A 211 -10.43 -15.14 -1.68
N ASP A 212 -9.53 -16.09 -1.86
CA ASP A 212 -9.54 -17.34 -1.12
C ASP A 212 -8.56 -17.22 0.06
N PHE A 213 -8.70 -18.09 1.06
CA PHE A 213 -7.97 -18.03 2.33
C PHE A 213 -6.42 -17.98 2.20
N PHE A 214 -5.86 -18.41 1.08
CA PHE A 214 -4.39 -18.41 0.84
C PHE A 214 -3.96 -17.61 -0.38
N TRP A 215 -4.83 -17.47 -1.40
CA TRP A 215 -4.49 -16.81 -2.65
C TRP A 215 -5.74 -16.23 -3.31
N PRO A 216 -5.67 -15.02 -3.86
CA PRO A 216 -6.74 -14.51 -4.69
C PRO A 216 -6.98 -15.50 -5.87
N SER A 217 -8.17 -16.08 -5.94
CA SER A 217 -8.52 -16.91 -7.09
C SER A 217 -8.81 -16.03 -8.30
N VAL A 218 -7.97 -16.15 -9.31
CA VAL A 218 -8.04 -15.38 -10.55
C VAL A 218 -8.59 -16.28 -11.64
N GLY A 219 -9.80 -16.00 -12.10
CA GLY A 219 -10.35 -16.63 -13.30
C GLY A 219 -9.63 -16.17 -14.56
N ALA A 220 -9.85 -16.84 -15.69
CA ALA A 220 -9.15 -16.57 -16.96
C ALA A 220 -9.33 -15.12 -17.48
N GLU A 221 -10.39 -14.44 -17.07
CA GLU A 221 -10.71 -13.06 -17.44
C GLU A 221 -10.44 -12.03 -16.32
N ASP A 222 -10.05 -12.47 -15.13
CA ASP A 222 -9.86 -11.62 -13.97
C ASP A 222 -8.52 -10.90 -14.00
N PHE A 223 -8.49 -9.76 -13.32
CA PHE A 223 -7.34 -8.89 -13.21
C PHE A 223 -6.72 -9.01 -11.82
N CYS A 224 -5.42 -9.30 -11.76
CA CYS A 224 -4.64 -9.31 -10.52
C CYS A 224 -3.21 -8.87 -10.81
N VAL A 225 -2.70 -7.91 -10.03
CA VAL A 225 -1.30 -7.45 -10.09
C VAL A 225 -0.72 -7.32 -8.69
N SER A 226 0.59 -7.50 -8.57
CA SER A 226 1.34 -7.39 -7.32
C SER A 226 1.87 -5.98 -7.09
N SER A 227 2.28 -5.68 -5.85
CA SER A 227 3.00 -4.44 -5.54
C SER A 227 4.25 -4.31 -6.40
N GLY A 228 4.54 -3.08 -6.83
CA GLY A 228 5.63 -2.76 -7.75
C GLY A 228 5.26 -2.84 -9.23
N ASP A 229 4.19 -3.57 -9.59
CA ASP A 229 3.79 -3.78 -10.98
C ASP A 229 3.25 -2.51 -11.66
N VAL A 230 3.63 -2.38 -12.93
CA VAL A 230 3.03 -1.40 -13.85
C VAL A 230 2.07 -2.12 -14.79
N PHE A 231 0.86 -1.62 -14.90
CA PHE A 231 -0.20 -2.24 -15.67
C PHE A 231 -1.01 -1.24 -16.48
N ILE A 232 -1.79 -1.74 -17.44
CA ILE A 232 -2.84 -0.99 -18.13
C ILE A 232 -4.19 -1.48 -17.62
N ALA A 233 -5.04 -0.57 -17.12
CA ALA A 233 -6.36 -0.95 -16.66
C ALA A 233 -7.19 -1.56 -17.80
N PRO A 234 -7.66 -2.82 -17.69
CA PRO A 234 -8.41 -3.50 -18.75
C PRO A 234 -9.83 -2.96 -18.93
N TYR A 235 -10.40 -2.34 -17.89
CA TYR A 235 -11.73 -1.72 -17.94
C TYR A 235 -11.76 -0.42 -17.12
N THR A 236 -12.80 0.40 -17.32
CA THR A 236 -13.12 1.54 -16.45
C THR A 236 -14.05 1.05 -15.35
N GLY A 237 -13.69 1.29 -14.09
CA GLY A 237 -14.49 0.89 -12.95
C GLY A 237 -13.66 0.73 -11.68
N THR A 238 -14.26 0.11 -10.68
CA THR A 238 -13.64 -0.12 -9.38
C THR A 238 -12.71 -1.33 -9.41
N TYR A 239 -11.54 -1.16 -8.83
CA TYR A 239 -10.54 -2.16 -8.49
C TYR A 239 -10.37 -2.15 -6.99
N TYR A 240 -9.89 -3.27 -6.43
CA TYR A 240 -9.69 -3.41 -5.00
C TYR A 240 -8.23 -3.70 -4.70
N ALA A 241 -7.56 -2.84 -3.94
CA ALA A 241 -6.31 -3.20 -3.34
C ALA A 241 -6.62 -4.05 -2.10
N TYR A 242 -5.90 -5.15 -1.97
CA TYR A 242 -6.06 -6.15 -0.93
C TYR A 242 -4.72 -6.38 -0.25
N VAL A 243 -4.70 -6.22 1.05
CA VAL A 243 -3.57 -6.54 1.91
C VAL A 243 -4.03 -7.60 2.90
N ASN A 244 -3.22 -8.62 3.10
CA ASN A 244 -3.49 -9.68 4.08
C ASN A 244 -2.19 -10.03 4.79
N ASN A 245 -2.26 -10.19 6.09
CA ASN A 245 -1.17 -10.68 6.91
C ASN A 245 -1.51 -12.08 7.43
N TYR A 246 -0.75 -13.08 6.99
CA TYR A 246 -1.00 -14.46 7.40
C TYR A 246 -0.40 -14.80 8.77
N TYR A 247 0.77 -14.21 9.08
CA TYR A 247 1.45 -14.36 10.37
C TYR A 247 2.30 -13.13 10.65
N GLY A 248 2.17 -12.53 11.80
CA GLY A 248 3.09 -11.47 12.15
C GLY A 248 2.61 -10.54 13.26
N LYS A 249 3.50 -9.64 13.65
CA LYS A 249 3.21 -8.51 14.53
C LYS A 249 2.49 -7.42 13.76
N GLN A 250 1.81 -6.51 14.46
CA GLN A 250 1.29 -5.31 13.85
C GLN A 250 2.42 -4.53 13.14
N TYR A 251 2.16 -4.06 11.93
CA TYR A 251 3.08 -3.20 11.19
C TYR A 251 2.34 -2.16 10.36
N LYS A 252 3.00 -1.04 10.15
CA LYS A 252 2.53 0.03 9.28
C LYS A 252 2.91 -0.27 7.83
N TYR A 253 2.00 0.06 6.89
CA TYR A 253 2.30 0.05 5.47
C TYR A 253 1.75 1.29 4.76
N GLU A 254 2.29 1.59 3.59
CA GLU A 254 1.83 2.65 2.70
C GLU A 254 1.34 2.03 1.39
N ILE A 255 0.10 2.31 0.98
CA ILE A 255 -0.50 1.71 -0.21
C ILE A 255 -1.08 2.75 -1.16
N GLY A 256 -1.00 2.52 -2.47
CA GLY A 256 -1.59 3.42 -3.43
C GLY A 256 -1.43 3.01 -4.88
N VAL A 257 -2.16 3.71 -5.75
CA VAL A 257 -2.08 3.52 -7.20
C VAL A 257 -1.70 4.85 -7.86
N LYS A 258 -0.53 4.88 -8.50
CA LYS A 258 -0.03 6.08 -9.21
C LYS A 258 -0.29 5.97 -10.71
N LYS A 259 -0.87 7.02 -11.28
CA LYS A 259 -1.01 7.16 -12.74
C LYS A 259 0.37 7.35 -13.36
N ILE A 260 0.66 6.57 -14.41
CA ILE A 260 1.92 6.66 -15.14
C ILE A 260 1.66 7.21 -16.54
N ASN A 261 2.40 8.26 -16.90
CA ASN A 261 2.43 8.78 -18.24
C ASN A 261 3.71 8.32 -18.93
N LEU A 262 3.62 7.23 -19.70
CA LEU A 262 4.74 6.77 -20.52
C LEU A 262 4.93 7.72 -21.68
N LYS A 263 6.04 8.49 -21.66
CA LYS A 263 6.36 9.43 -22.74
C LYS A 263 7.05 8.70 -23.90
N ALA A 264 6.68 9.05 -25.12
CA ALA A 264 7.39 8.64 -26.32
C ALA A 264 8.78 9.29 -26.35
N PRO A 265 9.87 8.54 -26.63
CA PRO A 265 11.20 9.14 -26.74
C PRO A 265 11.36 9.96 -28.01
N THR A 266 12.27 10.94 -28.01
CA THR A 266 12.72 11.62 -29.22
C THR A 266 13.79 10.78 -29.89
N VAL A 267 13.67 10.52 -31.20
CA VAL A 267 14.51 9.56 -31.94
C VAL A 267 15.39 10.25 -32.97
N SER A 268 16.62 9.79 -33.09
CA SER A 268 17.54 10.08 -34.19
C SER A 268 18.05 8.77 -34.81
N VAL A 269 18.37 8.80 -36.11
CA VAL A 269 18.88 7.63 -36.85
C VAL A 269 20.02 8.05 -37.74
N SER A 270 21.09 7.27 -37.76
CA SER A 270 22.25 7.46 -38.66
C SER A 270 22.54 6.21 -39.48
N ALA A 271 22.93 6.41 -40.75
CA ALA A 271 23.24 5.33 -41.66
C ALA A 271 24.65 4.78 -41.42
N GLY A 272 24.77 3.45 -41.44
CA GLY A 272 26.03 2.72 -41.48
C GLY A 272 26.09 1.77 -42.69
N LYS A 273 27.24 1.10 -42.89
CA LYS A 273 27.39 0.04 -43.90
C LYS A 273 26.49 -1.14 -43.51
N SER A 274 25.52 -1.47 -44.35
CA SER A 274 24.47 -2.49 -44.10
C SER A 274 23.88 -2.41 -42.69
N SER A 275 23.74 -1.20 -42.13
CA SER A 275 23.29 -0.98 -40.76
C SER A 275 22.69 0.40 -40.53
N ALA A 276 21.94 0.56 -39.43
CA ALA A 276 21.46 1.83 -38.95
C ALA A 276 21.63 1.90 -37.43
N LYS A 277 22.23 2.98 -36.90
CA LYS A 277 22.25 3.27 -35.48
C LYS A 277 21.04 4.12 -35.15
N VAL A 278 20.20 3.60 -34.27
CA VAL A 278 19.01 4.29 -33.73
C VAL A 278 19.36 4.74 -32.32
N SER A 279 19.19 6.02 -32.04
CA SER A 279 19.40 6.60 -30.70
C SER A 279 18.17 7.39 -30.29
N TRP A 280 17.94 7.48 -28.97
CA TRP A 280 16.77 8.19 -28.45
C TRP A 280 17.04 8.84 -27.09
N SER A 281 16.17 9.81 -26.75
CA SER A 281 16.21 10.44 -25.43
C SER A 281 15.81 9.46 -24.32
N LYS A 282 16.52 9.49 -23.19
CA LYS A 282 16.15 8.72 -22.02
C LYS A 282 14.78 9.19 -21.51
N VAL A 283 13.85 8.25 -21.33
CA VAL A 283 12.53 8.47 -20.79
C VAL A 283 12.37 7.55 -19.58
N ASN A 284 12.60 8.06 -18.38
CA ASN A 284 12.57 7.31 -17.12
C ASN A 284 13.48 6.05 -17.14
N ASN A 285 13.30 5.14 -16.21
CA ASN A 285 14.08 3.89 -16.11
C ASN A 285 13.40 2.72 -16.83
N TYR A 286 12.73 2.99 -17.97
CA TYR A 286 11.98 1.96 -18.68
C TYR A 286 12.81 1.30 -19.80
N ARG A 287 12.30 0.16 -20.28
CA ARG A 287 12.78 -0.52 -21.48
C ARG A 287 12.27 0.19 -22.74
N TYR A 288 12.81 -0.17 -23.89
CA TYR A 288 12.40 0.40 -25.16
C TYR A 288 12.11 -0.69 -26.18
N GLU A 289 11.16 -0.42 -27.08
CA GLU A 289 10.91 -1.21 -28.27
C GLU A 289 11.17 -0.35 -29.49
N VAL A 290 12.11 -0.80 -30.34
CA VAL A 290 12.40 -0.20 -31.64
C VAL A 290 11.66 -0.99 -32.71
N GLN A 291 10.94 -0.31 -33.59
CA GLN A 291 10.28 -0.91 -34.73
C GLN A 291 10.82 -0.29 -36.01
N TYR A 292 11.11 -1.14 -37.02
CA TYR A 292 11.61 -0.68 -38.32
C TYR A 292 11.02 -1.47 -39.46
N ALA A 293 10.81 -0.80 -40.60
CA ALA A 293 10.23 -1.35 -41.81
C ALA A 293 10.73 -0.63 -43.06
N THR A 294 10.55 -1.24 -44.21
CA THR A 294 10.85 -0.59 -45.53
C THR A 294 9.69 0.22 -46.07
N ASN A 295 8.59 0.34 -45.36
CA ASN A 295 7.43 1.12 -45.73
C ASN A 295 6.94 1.96 -44.54
N SER A 296 6.28 3.09 -44.82
CA SER A 296 5.80 4.05 -43.83
C SER A 296 4.63 3.56 -42.99
N LYS A 297 3.91 2.52 -43.44
CA LYS A 297 2.78 1.92 -42.75
C LYS A 297 3.22 0.84 -41.75
N PHE A 298 4.53 0.54 -41.70
CA PHE A 298 5.11 -0.51 -40.83
C PHE A 298 4.52 -1.90 -41.07
N GLN A 299 4.04 -2.20 -42.25
CA GLN A 299 3.63 -3.55 -42.65
C GLN A 299 4.85 -4.46 -42.73
N GLY A 300 4.76 -5.65 -42.10
CA GLY A 300 5.90 -6.58 -41.99
C GLY A 300 7.07 -6.04 -41.13
N ALA A 301 6.81 -5.08 -40.26
CA ALA A 301 7.87 -4.46 -39.46
C ALA A 301 8.58 -5.45 -38.53
N LYS A 302 9.87 -5.31 -38.41
CA LYS A 302 10.70 -6.00 -37.43
C LYS A 302 10.79 -5.18 -36.14
N LYS A 303 11.01 -5.87 -35.00
CA LYS A 303 11.08 -5.28 -33.67
C LYS A 303 12.38 -5.68 -32.98
N VAL A 304 12.91 -4.75 -32.19
CA VAL A 304 14.07 -4.96 -31.30
C VAL A 304 13.67 -4.47 -29.92
N SER A 305 13.73 -5.34 -28.92
CA SER A 305 13.57 -4.95 -27.51
C SER A 305 14.94 -4.56 -26.94
N VAL A 306 15.00 -3.39 -26.32
CA VAL A 306 16.23 -2.86 -25.72
C VAL A 306 16.05 -2.77 -24.21
N HIS A 307 16.92 -3.44 -23.48
CA HIS A 307 16.93 -3.55 -22.04
C HIS A 307 18.02 -2.65 -21.42
N ASP A 308 18.12 -2.68 -20.11
CA ASP A 308 19.22 -2.07 -19.33
C ASP A 308 19.36 -0.55 -19.52
N GLN A 309 18.25 0.15 -19.68
CA GLN A 309 18.23 1.61 -19.82
C GLN A 309 19.09 2.16 -20.99
N LYS A 310 19.53 1.30 -21.91
CA LYS A 310 20.25 1.72 -23.11
C LYS A 310 19.37 2.64 -23.95
N THR A 311 19.98 3.69 -24.48
CA THR A 311 19.33 4.70 -25.31
C THR A 311 19.74 4.64 -26.78
N SER A 312 20.35 3.54 -27.20
CA SER A 312 20.67 3.29 -28.60
C SER A 312 20.78 1.82 -28.91
N VAL A 313 20.59 1.49 -30.19
CA VAL A 313 20.83 0.15 -30.74
C VAL A 313 21.29 0.28 -32.21
N THR A 314 22.18 -0.61 -32.62
CA THR A 314 22.56 -0.73 -34.04
C THR A 314 21.82 -1.91 -34.66
N ILE A 315 20.97 -1.62 -35.63
CA ILE A 315 20.27 -2.62 -36.44
C ILE A 315 21.24 -3.03 -37.56
N LYS A 316 21.61 -4.32 -37.61
CA LYS A 316 22.55 -4.88 -38.57
C LYS A 316 21.81 -5.65 -39.67
N TYR A 317 22.53 -6.01 -40.73
CA TYR A 317 22.09 -6.83 -41.86
C TYR A 317 20.92 -6.17 -42.61
N LEU A 318 20.97 -4.87 -42.74
CA LEU A 318 20.03 -4.10 -43.57
C LEU A 318 20.53 -4.06 -45.03
N THR A 319 19.55 -3.99 -45.95
CA THR A 319 19.86 -3.90 -47.37
C THR A 319 20.44 -2.55 -47.70
N SER A 320 21.65 -2.51 -48.30
CA SER A 320 22.31 -1.29 -48.78
C SER A 320 21.42 -0.52 -49.78
N LYS A 321 21.51 0.80 -49.79
CA LYS A 321 20.76 1.74 -50.65
C LYS A 321 19.25 1.68 -50.42
N LYS A 322 18.74 0.88 -49.43
CA LYS A 322 17.29 0.81 -49.12
C LYS A 322 16.92 1.80 -48.02
N LYS A 323 15.76 2.46 -48.19
CA LYS A 323 15.18 3.35 -47.19
C LYS A 323 14.42 2.56 -46.13
N TYR A 324 14.69 2.87 -44.87
CA TYR A 324 13.99 2.32 -43.72
C TYR A 324 13.28 3.40 -42.91
N TYR A 325 12.13 3.06 -42.37
CA TYR A 325 11.31 3.84 -41.46
C TYR A 325 11.51 3.26 -40.05
N VAL A 326 11.77 4.11 -39.07
CA VAL A 326 12.10 3.71 -37.72
C VAL A 326 11.28 4.53 -36.73
N ARG A 327 10.77 3.86 -35.71
CA ARG A 327 10.12 4.48 -34.56
C ARG A 327 10.47 3.72 -33.29
N VAL A 328 10.39 4.42 -32.14
CA VAL A 328 10.72 3.86 -30.83
C VAL A 328 9.59 4.19 -29.86
N ARG A 329 9.32 3.30 -28.94
CA ARG A 329 8.45 3.57 -27.79
C ARG A 329 9.10 3.11 -26.50
N SER A 330 8.76 3.77 -25.40
CA SER A 330 9.10 3.29 -24.07
C SER A 330 8.12 2.18 -23.62
N CYS A 331 8.60 1.26 -22.81
CA CYS A 331 7.85 0.12 -22.33
C CYS A 331 8.15 -0.09 -20.84
N ALA A 332 7.14 0.00 -20.00
CA ALA A 332 7.24 -0.46 -18.62
C ALA A 332 7.08 -1.99 -18.60
N LYS A 333 7.93 -2.68 -17.83
CA LYS A 333 7.81 -4.11 -17.57
C LYS A 333 6.90 -4.28 -16.36
N THR A 334 5.92 -5.18 -16.47
CA THR A 334 5.35 -5.82 -15.30
C THR A 334 6.32 -6.92 -14.87
N GLU A 335 6.60 -7.06 -13.60
CA GLU A 335 7.56 -8.08 -13.12
C GLU A 335 6.99 -9.49 -13.24
N ASN A 336 5.68 -9.62 -13.16
CA ASN A 336 4.98 -10.87 -13.38
C ASN A 336 4.71 -11.09 -14.87
N ASP A 337 5.16 -12.22 -15.37
CA ASP A 337 5.35 -12.62 -16.77
C ASP A 337 4.05 -12.84 -17.58
N ASN A 338 2.95 -12.23 -17.18
CA ASN A 338 1.66 -12.32 -17.90
C ASN A 338 1.58 -11.42 -19.14
N ASN A 339 2.69 -11.22 -19.85
CA ASN A 339 2.79 -10.61 -21.19
C ASN A 339 2.11 -9.25 -21.42
N LYS A 340 1.59 -8.58 -20.40
CA LYS A 340 0.94 -7.27 -20.53
C LYS A 340 1.95 -6.14 -20.28
N LYS A 341 2.62 -5.71 -21.34
CA LYS A 341 3.54 -4.57 -21.32
C LYS A 341 2.76 -3.28 -21.49
N ALA A 342 2.97 -2.32 -20.59
CA ALA A 342 2.49 -0.96 -20.80
C ALA A 342 3.43 -0.21 -21.74
N TYR A 343 2.90 0.43 -22.78
CA TYR A 343 3.67 1.13 -23.79
C TYR A 343 3.29 2.61 -23.87
N SER A 344 4.28 3.45 -24.17
CA SER A 344 4.00 4.81 -24.64
C SER A 344 3.41 4.79 -26.05
N ALA A 345 2.91 5.93 -26.50
CA ALA A 345 2.76 6.16 -27.94
C ALA A 345 4.12 5.96 -28.64
N TRP A 346 4.08 5.66 -29.93
CA TRP A 346 5.28 5.64 -30.77
C TRP A 346 5.86 7.07 -30.94
N SER A 347 7.19 7.16 -31.00
CA SER A 347 7.88 8.39 -31.41
C SER A 347 7.46 8.84 -32.80
N LYS A 348 7.79 10.09 -33.15
CA LYS A 348 7.76 10.52 -34.57
C LYS A 348 8.66 9.59 -35.39
N VAL A 349 8.17 9.20 -36.57
CA VAL A 349 8.92 8.33 -37.49
C VAL A 349 10.15 9.07 -38.01
N LYS A 350 11.29 8.36 -37.99
CA LYS A 350 12.52 8.80 -38.67
C LYS A 350 12.83 7.88 -39.83
N THR A 351 13.48 8.41 -40.86
CA THR A 351 13.89 7.62 -42.01
C THR A 351 15.41 7.65 -42.18
N VAL A 352 15.95 6.58 -42.70
CA VAL A 352 17.37 6.44 -43.03
C VAL A 352 17.53 5.63 -44.31
N THR A 353 18.41 6.06 -45.18
CA THR A 353 18.88 5.24 -46.33
C THR A 353 20.19 4.64 -45.95
N VAL A 354 20.28 3.31 -45.95
CA VAL A 354 21.44 2.54 -45.52
C VAL A 354 22.58 2.68 -46.57
N LYS A 355 23.82 2.79 -46.09
CA LYS A 355 25.02 2.86 -46.92
C LYS A 355 25.42 1.47 -47.44
#